data_9debaca592e795cd8281bf242343b773
#
_entry.id   9debaca592e795cd8281bf242343b773
#
_cell.length_a   1.000
_cell.length_b   1.000
_cell.length_c   1.000
_cell.angle_alpha   90.00
_cell.angle_beta   90.00
_cell.angle_gamma   90.00
#
_symmetry.space_group_name_H-M   'P 1'
#
loop_
_entity.id
_entity.type
_entity.pdbx_description
1 polymer ?
#
loop_
_entity_poly.entity_id
_entity_poly.type
_entity_poly.pdbx_seq_one_letter_code
_entity_poly.pdbx_strand_id
1 'polypeptide(L)'
;MKIITAYQEFKEFRNSIKSISFVPTMGNLHKGHMALIDKAKSYDSHVSASIFINPLQFNDASDFNNYPKSLDDDIALLSKHGCDSVFIPDSSILENIKEIKAPDTATYLCGMNRPGHFDGVLTIVNKLFEITKPTRSFFGKKAVSYTHLRAHETPEHGGMR
;
A
#
# COMPACT_ATOMS: atom_id res chain seq x y z
N MET A 1 -1.12 -18.68 3.55
CA MET A 1 -1.43 -17.26 3.23
C MET A 1 -2.68 -17.19 2.36
N LYS A 2 -3.65 -16.36 2.73
CA LYS A 2 -4.86 -16.16 1.92
C LYS A 2 -4.60 -15.13 0.82
N ILE A 3 -4.95 -15.45 -0.43
CA ILE A 3 -4.87 -14.52 -1.57
C ILE A 3 -6.28 -14.01 -1.85
N ILE A 4 -6.44 -12.69 -1.87
CA ILE A 4 -7.74 -12.02 -2.07
C ILE A 4 -7.59 -11.03 -3.23
N THR A 5 -8.42 -11.14 -4.24
CA THR A 5 -8.38 -10.27 -5.42
C THR A 5 -9.57 -9.31 -5.49
N ALA A 6 -10.72 -9.74 -4.98
CA ALA A 6 -11.93 -8.93 -5.02
C ALA A 6 -12.00 -7.96 -3.82
N TYR A 7 -12.33 -6.72 -4.12
CA TYR A 7 -12.53 -5.64 -3.14
C TYR A 7 -13.56 -6.02 -2.06
N GLN A 8 -14.71 -6.54 -2.48
CA GLN A 8 -15.79 -6.91 -1.56
C GLN A 8 -15.38 -8.08 -0.66
N GLU A 9 -14.69 -9.07 -1.23
CA GLU A 9 -14.16 -10.20 -0.45
C GLU A 9 -13.19 -9.74 0.65
N PHE A 10 -12.32 -8.77 0.34
CA PHE A 10 -11.41 -8.25 1.37
C PHE A 10 -12.16 -7.54 2.49
N LYS A 11 -13.19 -6.75 2.17
CA LYS A 11 -14.00 -6.06 3.19
C LYS A 11 -14.69 -7.05 4.12
N GLU A 12 -15.25 -8.12 3.58
CA GLU A 12 -15.88 -9.18 4.38
C GLU A 12 -14.85 -9.91 5.24
N PHE A 13 -13.73 -10.29 4.64
CA PHE A 13 -12.61 -10.92 5.34
C PHE A 13 -12.09 -10.04 6.49
N ARG A 14 -11.97 -8.74 6.26
CA ARG A 14 -11.51 -7.78 7.28
C ARG A 14 -12.39 -7.79 8.53
N ASN A 15 -13.68 -7.97 8.37
CA ASN A 15 -14.64 -8.01 9.50
C ASN A 15 -14.40 -9.20 10.44
N SER A 16 -13.76 -10.26 9.97
CA SER A 16 -13.40 -11.44 10.77
C SER A 16 -12.10 -11.29 11.57
N ILE A 17 -11.37 -10.17 11.37
CA ILE A 17 -10.04 -9.95 11.96
C ILE A 17 -10.10 -8.80 12.95
N LYS A 18 -9.66 -9.04 14.20
CA LYS A 18 -9.67 -8.04 15.26
C LYS A 18 -8.67 -6.91 15.01
N SER A 19 -7.44 -7.26 14.69
CA SER A 19 -6.37 -6.29 14.40
C SER A 19 -5.53 -6.75 13.22
N ILE A 20 -5.10 -5.81 12.40
CA ILE A 20 -4.34 -6.08 11.19
C ILE A 20 -3.21 -5.07 11.02
N SER A 21 -2.00 -5.58 10.85
CA SER A 21 -0.84 -4.82 10.38
C SER A 21 -0.78 -4.92 8.85
N PHE A 22 -0.67 -3.79 8.18
CA PHE A 22 -0.77 -3.70 6.73
C PHE A 22 0.49 -3.13 6.08
N VAL A 23 0.96 -3.78 5.02
CA VAL A 23 2.14 -3.39 4.25
C VAL A 23 1.73 -3.19 2.78
N PRO A 24 1.43 -1.95 2.35
CA PRO A 24 1.13 -1.68 0.95
C PRO A 24 2.38 -1.74 0.09
N THR A 25 2.30 -2.43 -1.06
CA THR A 25 3.38 -2.57 -2.02
C THR A 25 2.89 -2.49 -3.46
N MET A 26 3.81 -2.31 -4.38
CA MET A 26 3.56 -2.46 -5.82
C MET A 26 4.14 -3.76 -6.41
N GLY A 27 4.50 -4.72 -5.57
CA GLY A 27 5.23 -5.92 -6.01
C GLY A 27 6.72 -5.66 -6.19
N ASN A 28 7.40 -6.56 -6.91
CA ASN A 28 8.85 -6.60 -7.04
C ASN A 28 9.53 -6.57 -5.66
N LEU A 29 9.08 -7.51 -4.82
CA LEU A 29 9.43 -7.53 -3.40
C LEU A 29 10.89 -7.93 -3.18
N HIS A 30 11.48 -7.36 -2.17
CA HIS A 30 12.87 -7.58 -1.79
C HIS A 30 13.03 -7.58 -0.25
N LYS A 31 14.25 -7.77 0.22
CA LYS A 31 14.58 -7.84 1.66
C LYS A 31 14.04 -6.66 2.48
N GLY A 32 13.98 -5.46 1.89
CA GLY A 32 13.42 -4.29 2.56
C GLY A 32 11.92 -4.43 2.86
N HIS A 33 11.15 -4.97 1.92
CA HIS A 33 9.73 -5.28 2.15
C HIS A 33 9.55 -6.38 3.18
N MET A 34 10.41 -7.40 3.15
CA MET A 34 10.33 -8.49 4.12
C MET A 34 10.63 -8.02 5.54
N ALA A 35 11.55 -7.09 5.71
CA ALA A 35 11.79 -6.46 7.02
C ALA A 35 10.54 -5.74 7.56
N LEU A 36 9.71 -5.15 6.69
CA LEU A 36 8.43 -4.57 7.09
C LEU A 36 7.42 -5.65 7.52
N ILE A 37 7.34 -6.76 6.79
CA ILE A 37 6.49 -7.90 7.16
C ILE A 37 6.91 -8.47 8.52
N ASP A 38 8.20 -8.72 8.71
CA ASP A 38 8.75 -9.24 9.96
C ASP A 38 8.47 -8.28 11.12
N LYS A 39 8.61 -6.97 10.88
CA LYS A 39 8.29 -5.95 11.88
C LYS A 39 6.79 -5.93 12.20
N ALA A 40 5.94 -6.00 11.18
CA ALA A 40 4.48 -6.02 11.34
C ALA A 40 4.02 -7.18 12.22
N LYS A 41 4.62 -8.35 12.06
CA LYS A 41 4.31 -9.56 12.86
C LYS A 41 4.56 -9.38 14.36
N SER A 42 5.43 -8.46 14.75
CA SER A 42 5.71 -8.19 16.17
C SER A 42 4.61 -7.37 16.87
N TYR A 43 3.64 -6.84 16.12
CA TYR A 43 2.58 -5.97 16.66
C TYR A 43 1.21 -6.61 16.67
N ASP A 44 0.82 -7.28 15.59
CA ASP A 44 -0.53 -7.82 15.43
C ASP A 44 -0.52 -9.30 15.09
N SER A 45 -1.62 -9.97 15.42
CA SER A 45 -1.82 -11.37 15.13
C SER A 45 -2.05 -11.67 13.66
N HIS A 46 -2.40 -10.65 12.87
CA HIS A 46 -2.63 -10.78 11.43
C HIS A 46 -1.85 -9.75 10.64
N VAL A 47 -1.05 -10.21 9.70
CA VAL A 47 -0.27 -9.36 8.79
C VAL A 47 -0.80 -9.53 7.38
N SER A 48 -1.14 -8.43 6.74
CA SER A 48 -1.59 -8.38 5.35
C SER A 48 -0.70 -7.47 4.52
N ALA A 49 -0.42 -7.87 3.30
CA ALA A 49 0.21 -7.01 2.31
C ALA A 49 -0.77 -6.70 1.18
N SER A 50 -0.49 -5.69 0.37
CA SER A 50 -1.09 -5.54 -0.95
C SER A 50 -0.04 -5.52 -2.04
N ILE A 51 -0.43 -6.00 -3.22
CA ILE A 51 0.38 -5.88 -4.44
C ILE A 51 -0.51 -5.22 -5.48
N PHE A 52 -0.24 -3.96 -5.78
CA PHE A 52 -0.96 -3.20 -6.81
C PHE A 52 -0.03 -2.19 -7.47
N ILE A 53 0.19 -2.37 -8.78
CA ILE A 53 0.97 -1.41 -9.59
C ILE A 53 0.04 -0.25 -9.93
N ASN A 54 0.20 0.86 -9.23
CA ASN A 54 -0.70 2.01 -9.29
C ASN A 54 -0.36 2.91 -10.49
N PRO A 55 -1.19 2.97 -11.53
CA PRO A 55 -0.92 3.82 -12.70
C PRO A 55 -0.95 5.32 -12.36
N LEU A 56 -1.67 5.72 -11.31
CA LEU A 56 -1.84 7.13 -10.94
C LEU A 56 -0.55 7.82 -10.49
N GLN A 57 0.45 7.05 -10.05
CA GLN A 57 1.72 7.60 -9.57
C GLN A 57 2.85 7.60 -10.61
N PHE A 58 2.59 7.10 -11.83
CA PHE A 58 3.53 7.12 -12.92
C PHE A 58 3.32 8.34 -13.81
N ASN A 59 4.40 9.05 -14.11
CA ASN A 59 4.37 10.21 -15.01
C ASN A 59 4.51 9.79 -16.48
N ASP A 60 5.14 8.64 -16.71
CA ASP A 60 5.40 8.09 -18.04
C ASP A 60 4.75 6.71 -18.18
N ALA A 61 3.98 6.53 -19.25
CA ALA A 61 3.37 5.25 -19.58
C ALA A 61 4.41 4.13 -19.80
N SER A 62 5.61 4.48 -20.29
CA SER A 62 6.68 3.50 -20.48
C SER A 62 7.20 2.96 -19.14
N ASP A 63 7.33 3.80 -18.13
CA ASP A 63 7.74 3.38 -16.78
C ASP A 63 6.71 2.43 -16.15
N PHE A 64 5.43 2.74 -16.33
CA PHE A 64 4.35 1.87 -15.87
C PHE A 64 4.36 0.53 -16.60
N ASN A 65 4.48 0.52 -17.93
CA ASN A 65 4.47 -0.70 -18.73
C ASN A 65 5.69 -1.58 -18.47
N ASN A 66 6.84 -0.97 -18.16
CA ASN A 66 8.11 -1.66 -17.89
C ASN A 66 8.31 -1.99 -16.41
N TYR A 67 7.36 -1.64 -15.54
CA TYR A 67 7.48 -1.97 -14.13
C TYR A 67 7.56 -3.49 -13.94
N PRO A 68 8.53 -3.99 -13.14
CA PRO A 68 8.72 -5.43 -12.95
C PRO A 68 7.46 -6.11 -12.41
N LYS A 69 7.06 -7.19 -13.08
CA LYS A 69 5.91 -8.03 -12.68
C LYS A 69 6.43 -9.40 -12.27
N SER A 70 6.47 -9.63 -10.98
CA SER A 70 7.02 -10.84 -10.34
C SER A 70 6.03 -11.46 -9.34
N LEU A 71 4.75 -11.51 -9.75
CA LEU A 71 3.66 -11.83 -8.81
C LEU A 71 3.84 -13.18 -8.11
N ASP A 72 4.21 -14.23 -8.84
CA ASP A 72 4.38 -15.57 -8.26
C ASP A 72 5.54 -15.60 -7.25
N ASP A 73 6.65 -14.95 -7.57
CA ASP A 73 7.81 -14.82 -6.68
C ASP A 73 7.46 -13.97 -5.45
N ASP A 74 6.71 -12.90 -5.65
CA ASP A 74 6.26 -12.03 -4.57
C ASP A 74 5.33 -12.77 -3.59
N ILE A 75 4.39 -13.55 -4.11
CA ILE A 75 3.49 -14.39 -3.30
C ILE A 75 4.29 -15.42 -2.51
N ALA A 76 5.23 -16.10 -3.16
CA ALA A 76 6.09 -17.09 -2.51
C ALA A 76 6.93 -16.46 -1.40
N LEU A 77 7.47 -15.27 -1.64
CA LEU A 77 8.28 -14.54 -0.67
C LEU A 77 7.46 -14.08 0.54
N LEU A 78 6.27 -13.53 0.32
CA LEU A 78 5.34 -13.14 1.41
C LEU A 78 4.94 -14.36 2.25
N SER A 79 4.61 -15.46 1.60
CA SER A 79 4.22 -16.70 2.28
C SER A 79 5.37 -17.24 3.14
N LYS A 80 6.59 -17.25 2.62
CA LYS A 80 7.81 -17.69 3.34
C LYS A 80 8.07 -16.86 4.60
N HIS A 81 7.79 -15.55 4.56
CA HIS A 81 7.94 -14.66 5.71
C HIS A 81 6.73 -14.66 6.65
N GLY A 82 5.73 -15.50 6.39
CA GLY A 82 4.57 -15.67 7.28
C GLY A 82 3.58 -14.52 7.22
N CYS A 83 3.44 -13.88 6.06
CA CYS A 83 2.32 -12.99 5.79
C CYS A 83 1.03 -13.82 5.78
N ASP A 84 -0.02 -13.35 6.46
CA ASP A 84 -1.26 -14.12 6.61
C ASP A 84 -2.22 -13.96 5.43
N SER A 85 -2.22 -12.78 4.81
CA SER A 85 -3.01 -12.51 3.61
C SER A 85 -2.34 -11.52 2.68
N VAL A 86 -2.68 -11.60 1.40
CA VAL A 86 -2.28 -10.62 0.40
C VAL A 86 -3.48 -10.18 -0.42
N PHE A 87 -3.64 -8.87 -0.58
CA PHE A 87 -4.66 -8.24 -1.40
C PHE A 87 -4.07 -7.83 -2.75
N ILE A 88 -4.60 -8.40 -3.82
CA ILE A 88 -4.12 -8.18 -5.19
C ILE A 88 -5.31 -7.70 -6.03
N PRO A 89 -5.75 -6.43 -5.84
CA PRO A 89 -6.87 -5.90 -6.60
C PRO A 89 -6.51 -5.72 -8.08
N ASP A 90 -7.51 -5.77 -8.92
CA ASP A 90 -7.39 -5.34 -10.31
C ASP A 90 -7.65 -3.82 -10.44
N SER A 91 -7.70 -3.32 -11.67
CA SER A 91 -7.90 -1.90 -11.96
C SER A 91 -9.26 -1.34 -11.50
N SER A 92 -10.23 -2.19 -11.19
CA SER A 92 -11.54 -1.76 -10.68
C SER A 92 -11.43 -1.03 -9.33
N ILE A 93 -10.34 -1.20 -8.59
CA ILE A 93 -10.06 -0.43 -7.37
C ILE A 93 -10.01 1.09 -7.64
N LEU A 94 -9.72 1.49 -8.86
CA LEU A 94 -9.63 2.89 -9.27
C LEU A 94 -10.99 3.48 -9.68
N GLU A 95 -12.01 2.66 -9.84
CA GLU A 95 -13.35 3.12 -10.19
C GLU A 95 -13.93 3.99 -9.08
N ASN A 96 -14.45 5.15 -9.45
CA ASN A 96 -15.01 6.14 -8.51
C ASN A 96 -14.06 6.53 -7.37
N ILE A 97 -12.74 6.44 -7.60
CA ILE A 97 -11.75 6.81 -6.61
C ILE A 97 -11.75 8.34 -6.42
N LYS A 98 -11.75 8.78 -5.16
CA LYS A 98 -11.60 10.19 -4.83
C LYS A 98 -10.12 10.57 -4.89
N GLU A 99 -9.79 11.47 -5.82
CA GLU A 99 -8.43 11.99 -5.92
C GLU A 99 -8.06 12.82 -4.68
N ILE A 100 -6.90 12.54 -4.11
CA ILE A 100 -6.33 13.29 -3.00
C ILE A 100 -5.15 14.09 -3.53
N LYS A 101 -5.17 15.39 -3.26
CA LYS A 101 -4.06 16.28 -3.61
C LYS A 101 -3.03 16.30 -2.48
N ALA A 102 -1.76 16.19 -2.85
CA ALA A 102 -0.68 16.37 -1.90
C ALA A 102 -0.57 17.84 -1.49
N PRO A 103 -0.19 18.14 -0.24
CA PRO A 103 0.09 19.51 0.18
C PRO A 103 1.21 20.14 -0.67
N ASP A 104 1.21 21.47 -0.80
CA ASP A 104 2.23 22.20 -1.56
C ASP A 104 3.66 21.93 -1.09
N THR A 105 3.83 21.58 0.18
CA THR A 105 5.13 21.17 0.73
C THR A 105 5.72 19.93 0.06
N ALA A 106 4.91 19.07 -0.56
CA ALA A 106 5.37 17.90 -1.29
C ALA A 106 6.14 18.27 -2.56
N THR A 107 5.94 19.47 -3.11
CA THR A 107 6.66 19.95 -4.29
C THR A 107 8.13 20.24 -4.03
N TYR A 108 8.51 20.51 -2.79
CA TYR A 108 9.89 20.82 -2.39
C TYR A 108 10.76 19.58 -2.15
N LEU A 109 10.17 18.40 -2.13
CA LEU A 109 10.87 17.11 -2.00
C LEU A 109 11.08 16.48 -3.39
N CYS A 110 11.03 15.18 -3.50
CA CYS A 110 11.15 14.46 -4.77
C CYS A 110 10.06 14.82 -5.81
N GLY A 111 9.04 15.59 -5.41
CA GLY A 111 7.92 16.02 -6.25
C GLY A 111 8.28 16.99 -7.37
N MET A 112 9.41 17.72 -7.28
CA MET A 112 9.85 18.67 -8.33
C MET A 112 10.04 17.99 -9.69
N ASN A 113 10.52 16.74 -9.71
CA ASN A 113 10.80 15.99 -10.93
C ASN A 113 9.67 15.02 -11.31
N ARG A 114 8.61 14.93 -10.50
CA ARG A 114 7.52 13.96 -10.65
C ARG A 114 6.16 14.60 -10.32
N PRO A 115 5.66 15.55 -11.13
CA PRO A 115 4.37 16.20 -10.85
C PRO A 115 3.24 15.17 -10.83
N GLY A 116 2.35 15.26 -9.84
CA GLY A 116 1.24 14.34 -9.64
C GLY A 116 1.58 12.97 -9.05
N HIS A 117 2.85 12.64 -8.90
CA HIS A 117 3.28 11.35 -8.31
C HIS A 117 2.76 11.18 -6.87
N PHE A 118 2.92 12.20 -6.03
CA PHE A 118 2.45 12.17 -4.65
C PHE A 118 0.93 12.12 -4.54
N ASP A 119 0.22 12.83 -5.41
CA ASP A 119 -1.24 12.77 -5.49
C ASP A 119 -1.71 11.35 -5.78
N GLY A 120 -1.07 10.68 -6.75
CA GLY A 120 -1.36 9.29 -7.08
C GLY A 120 -1.08 8.32 -5.93
N VAL A 121 0.03 8.49 -5.22
CA VAL A 121 0.37 7.66 -4.06
C VAL A 121 -0.63 7.85 -2.93
N LEU A 122 -0.95 9.09 -2.56
CA LEU A 122 -1.91 9.38 -1.51
C LEU A 122 -3.30 8.85 -1.84
N THR A 123 -3.71 9.00 -3.09
CA THR A 123 -5.01 8.55 -3.59
C THR A 123 -5.16 7.04 -3.42
N ILE A 124 -4.18 6.25 -3.87
CA ILE A 124 -4.28 4.78 -3.77
C ILE A 124 -4.09 4.29 -2.33
N VAL A 125 -3.18 4.87 -1.57
CA VAL A 125 -2.99 4.49 -0.15
C VAL A 125 -4.25 4.75 0.65
N ASN A 126 -4.92 5.89 0.42
CA ASN A 126 -6.20 6.17 1.07
C ASN A 126 -7.25 5.12 0.70
N LYS A 127 -7.38 4.78 -0.58
CA LYS A 127 -8.32 3.76 -1.04
C LYS A 127 -8.04 2.39 -0.40
N LEU A 128 -6.78 1.97 -0.39
CA LEU A 128 -6.37 0.74 0.29
C LEU A 128 -6.74 0.75 1.77
N PHE A 129 -6.56 1.88 2.46
CA PHE A 129 -6.91 2.00 3.88
C PHE A 129 -8.41 2.00 4.13
N GLU A 130 -9.22 2.55 3.23
CA GLU A 130 -10.69 2.44 3.30
C GLU A 130 -11.15 0.98 3.21
N ILE A 131 -10.45 0.18 2.39
CA ILE A 131 -10.77 -1.24 2.21
C ILE A 131 -10.26 -2.08 3.37
N THR A 132 -8.97 -1.91 3.70
CA THR A 132 -8.29 -2.80 4.66
C THR A 132 -8.49 -2.39 6.11
N LYS A 133 -8.83 -1.12 6.36
CA LYS A 133 -9.01 -0.55 7.71
C LYS A 133 -7.93 -1.05 8.67
N PRO A 134 -6.65 -0.75 8.38
CA PRO A 134 -5.56 -1.31 9.14
C PRO A 134 -5.50 -0.72 10.54
N THR A 135 -5.14 -1.56 11.52
CA THR A 135 -4.80 -1.10 12.87
C THR A 135 -3.47 -0.36 12.85
N ARG A 136 -2.52 -0.88 12.06
CA ARG A 136 -1.20 -0.27 11.81
C ARG A 136 -0.79 -0.46 10.36
N SER A 137 0.03 0.47 9.85
CA SER A 137 0.62 0.35 8.52
C SER A 137 2.11 0.59 8.57
N PHE A 138 2.84 -0.13 7.71
CA PHE A 138 4.30 -0.11 7.68
C PHE A 138 4.78 0.31 6.30
N PHE A 139 5.69 1.28 6.28
CA PHE A 139 6.30 1.83 5.08
C PHE A 139 7.82 1.86 5.22
N GLY A 140 8.52 1.74 4.10
CA GLY A 140 9.97 1.94 4.06
C GLY A 140 10.35 3.40 4.34
N LYS A 141 11.59 3.64 4.77
CA LYS A 141 12.09 5.01 5.05
C LYS A 141 11.92 5.98 3.87
N LYS A 142 12.05 5.50 2.64
CA LYS A 142 11.82 6.33 1.44
C LYS A 142 10.37 6.80 1.31
N ALA A 143 9.43 6.10 1.93
CA ALA A 143 8.01 6.43 1.94
C ALA A 143 7.57 7.24 3.17
N VAL A 144 8.48 7.60 4.07
CA VAL A 144 8.15 8.40 5.28
C VAL A 144 7.54 9.75 4.93
N SER A 145 7.97 10.37 3.83
CA SER A 145 7.36 11.62 3.33
C SER A 145 5.87 11.46 3.03
N TYR A 146 5.45 10.30 2.49
CA TYR A 146 4.03 9.99 2.26
C TYR A 146 3.25 9.83 3.56
N THR A 147 3.87 9.24 4.56
CA THR A 147 3.28 9.06 5.90
C THR A 147 2.99 10.40 6.56
N HIS A 148 3.92 11.33 6.52
CA HIS A 148 3.74 12.68 7.05
C HIS A 148 2.64 13.46 6.33
N LEU A 149 2.61 13.40 5.00
CA LEU A 149 1.58 14.04 4.19
C LEU A 149 0.19 13.53 4.58
N ARG A 150 0.05 12.22 4.77
CA ARG A 150 -1.22 11.63 5.16
C ARG A 150 -1.65 11.98 6.58
N ALA A 151 -0.73 12.06 7.52
CA ALA A 151 -1.05 12.41 8.91
C ALA A 151 -1.70 13.80 9.03
N HIS A 152 -1.40 14.70 8.10
CA HIS A 152 -2.06 16.00 8.03
C HIS A 152 -3.45 15.94 7.40
N GLU A 153 -3.71 14.97 6.50
CA GLU A 153 -4.97 14.86 5.77
C GLU A 153 -6.04 14.06 6.52
N THR A 154 -5.66 13.10 7.36
CA THR A 154 -6.59 12.21 8.07
C THR A 154 -6.13 11.91 9.49
N PRO A 155 -6.38 12.83 10.45
CA PRO A 155 -5.96 12.66 11.84
C PRO A 155 -6.58 11.42 12.53
N GLU A 156 -7.65 10.87 11.98
CA GLU A 156 -8.36 9.70 12.53
C GLU A 156 -7.62 8.37 12.32
N HIS A 157 -6.62 8.33 11.43
CA HIS A 157 -5.82 7.16 11.15
C HIS A 157 -4.47 7.18 11.89
N GLY A 158 -4.46 7.73 13.10
CA GLY A 158 -3.29 7.71 13.97
C GLY A 158 -2.77 6.29 14.19
N GLY A 159 -1.49 6.06 13.97
CA GLY A 159 -0.85 4.74 14.10
C GLY A 159 0.04 4.35 12.95
N MET A 160 0.24 5.20 11.99
CA MET A 160 1.26 5.01 10.96
C MET A 160 2.66 5.18 11.57
N ARG A 161 3.42 4.13 11.62
CA ARG A 161 4.80 4.12 12.13
C ARG A 161 5.73 3.46 11.14
#